data_7de256faaca99488f04a73df0a924441
#
_entry.id   7de256faaca99488f04a73df0a924441
#
_cell.length_a   1.000
_cell.length_b   1.000
_cell.length_c   1.000
_cell.angle_alpha   90.00
_cell.angle_beta   90.00
_cell.angle_gamma   90.00
#
_symmetry.space_group_name_H-M   'P 1'
#
loop_
_entity.id
_entity.type
_entity.pdbx_description
1 polymer ?
#
loop_
_entity_poly.entity_id
_entity_poly.type
_entity_poly.pdbx_seq_one_letter_code
_entity_poly.pdbx_strand_id
1 'polypeptide(L)'
;CQMIHATIDTVAANLAAGNAGIFRATGSTITEPGFMTVYREGSDVPEEEDKTLPPLEVGQKITLAEIRNEQHFTEPPPRYTEASLVKTLEEFGIGRPSTYASIISTLIQREYVELEKKRFQPTDIGRIVNTFLTNHFSSYVDYEFTARLEDELDAVSRGEREWIPLLRDFWEPFTATVKDKEENVSRQEANQARE
;
A
#
# COMPACT_ATOMS: atom_id res chain seq x y z
N CYS A 1 -7.60 1.26 -20.72
CA CYS A 1 -7.57 2.69 -20.96
C CYS A 1 -7.59 2.97 -22.48
N GLN A 2 -8.39 3.97 -22.93
CA GLN A 2 -8.48 4.34 -24.37
C GLN A 2 -7.50 5.47 -24.72
N MET A 3 -6.69 5.91 -23.78
CA MET A 3 -5.74 7.01 -23.99
C MET A 3 -4.39 6.49 -24.47
N ILE A 4 -3.69 7.33 -25.26
CA ILE A 4 -2.35 7.01 -25.73
C ILE A 4 -1.39 6.95 -24.54
N HIS A 5 -0.51 5.96 -24.52
CA HIS A 5 0.50 5.80 -23.46
C HIS A 5 1.55 6.91 -23.51
N ALA A 6 2.18 7.19 -22.39
CA ALA A 6 3.33 8.07 -22.30
C ALA A 6 4.62 7.30 -22.68
N THR A 7 5.54 7.98 -23.34
CA THR A 7 6.88 7.44 -23.64
C THR A 7 7.90 8.18 -22.77
N ILE A 8 8.68 7.41 -22.00
CA ILE A 8 9.70 7.93 -21.08
C ILE A 8 11.04 7.32 -21.46
N ASP A 9 12.00 8.17 -21.81
CA ASP A 9 13.37 7.77 -22.08
C ASP A 9 14.19 7.83 -20.78
N THR A 10 14.76 6.71 -20.37
CA THR A 10 15.62 6.64 -19.18
C THR A 10 17.07 6.42 -19.61
N VAL A 11 17.93 7.31 -19.14
CA VAL A 11 19.38 7.25 -19.36
C VAL A 11 20.08 6.89 -18.06
N ALA A 12 20.98 5.92 -18.12
CA ALA A 12 21.87 5.58 -17.01
C ALA A 12 23.33 5.73 -17.46
N ALA A 13 24.04 6.66 -16.85
CA ALA A 13 25.46 6.91 -17.14
C ALA A 13 26.34 6.36 -16.02
N ASN A 14 27.34 5.55 -16.36
CA ASN A 14 28.38 5.10 -15.45
C ASN A 14 29.65 5.96 -15.65
N LEU A 15 30.03 6.69 -14.63
CA LEU A 15 31.16 7.61 -14.63
C LEU A 15 32.33 6.95 -13.92
N ALA A 16 33.39 6.58 -14.67
CA ALA A 16 34.58 5.97 -14.11
C ALA A 16 35.49 7.04 -13.49
N ALA A 17 35.82 6.91 -12.24
CA ALA A 17 36.74 7.79 -11.49
C ALA A 17 38.12 7.10 -11.28
N GLY A 18 38.72 6.64 -12.34
CA GLY A 18 40.00 5.91 -12.30
C GLY A 18 39.93 4.70 -11.39
N ASN A 19 40.82 4.60 -10.40
CA ASN A 19 40.84 3.51 -9.41
C ASN A 19 39.92 3.75 -8.20
N ALA A 20 39.28 4.91 -8.09
CA ALA A 20 38.44 5.26 -6.95
C ALA A 20 37.05 4.59 -7.01
N GLY A 21 36.59 4.19 -8.19
CA GLY A 21 35.32 3.53 -8.36
C GLY A 21 34.51 4.04 -9.55
N ILE A 22 33.24 3.66 -9.54
CA ILE A 22 32.26 4.04 -10.58
C ILE A 22 31.10 4.78 -9.90
N PHE A 23 30.81 5.98 -10.34
CA PHE A 23 29.59 6.70 -9.98
C PHE A 23 28.51 6.43 -11.02
N ARG A 24 27.29 6.24 -10.59
CA ARG A 24 26.16 6.06 -11.47
C ARG A 24 25.19 7.21 -11.33
N ALA A 25 24.85 7.80 -12.48
CA ALA A 25 23.80 8.81 -12.60
C ALA A 25 22.67 8.27 -13.46
N THR A 26 21.44 8.46 -13.05
CA THR A 26 20.24 8.10 -13.81
C THR A 26 19.36 9.33 -13.97
N GLY A 27 18.74 9.46 -15.13
CA GLY A 27 17.77 10.51 -15.41
C GLY A 27 16.71 10.00 -16.37
N SER A 28 15.52 10.56 -16.30
CA SER A 28 14.41 10.25 -17.19
C SER A 28 13.85 11.51 -17.82
N THR A 29 13.44 11.41 -19.07
CA THR A 29 12.79 12.49 -19.79
C THR A 29 11.52 11.98 -20.44
N ILE A 30 10.41 12.67 -20.24
CA ILE A 30 9.16 12.36 -20.91
C ILE A 30 9.25 12.89 -22.33
N THR A 31 9.38 12.00 -23.32
CA THR A 31 9.48 12.37 -24.75
C THR A 31 8.10 12.55 -25.36
N GLU A 32 7.14 11.72 -24.98
CA GLU A 32 5.74 11.85 -25.39
C GLU A 32 4.85 11.72 -24.16
N PRO A 33 4.17 12.79 -23.73
CA PRO A 33 3.42 12.77 -22.47
C PRO A 33 2.15 11.91 -22.54
N GLY A 34 1.59 11.61 -23.72
CA GLY A 34 0.40 10.78 -23.85
C GLY A 34 -0.72 11.18 -22.89
N PHE A 35 -1.26 10.22 -22.14
CA PHE A 35 -2.30 10.46 -21.14
C PHE A 35 -1.87 11.39 -19.99
N MET A 36 -0.57 11.52 -19.72
CA MET A 36 -0.04 12.39 -18.65
C MET A 36 -0.27 13.89 -18.93
N THR A 37 -0.66 14.24 -20.16
CA THR A 37 -1.09 15.61 -20.49
C THR A 37 -2.38 16.00 -19.75
N VAL A 38 -3.23 15.02 -19.47
CA VAL A 38 -4.56 15.22 -18.87
C VAL A 38 -4.57 14.77 -17.40
N TYR A 39 -3.87 13.67 -17.11
CA TYR A 39 -3.88 13.04 -15.78
C TYR A 39 -2.49 12.57 -15.38
N ARG A 40 -2.06 12.99 -14.20
CA ARG A 40 -0.90 12.41 -13.50
C ARG A 40 -1.38 11.79 -12.20
N GLU A 41 -1.02 10.54 -11.97
CA GLU A 41 -1.31 9.87 -10.69
C GLU A 41 -0.47 10.54 -9.58
N GLY A 42 -1.13 10.94 -8.50
CA GLY A 42 -0.43 11.46 -7.33
C GLY A 42 0.28 10.33 -6.58
N SER A 43 1.50 10.58 -6.15
CA SER A 43 2.26 9.66 -5.29
C SER A 43 2.31 10.20 -3.86
N ASP A 44 2.19 9.31 -2.86
CA ASP A 44 2.38 9.66 -1.46
C ASP A 44 3.85 9.86 -1.08
N VAL A 45 4.74 9.36 -1.93
CA VAL A 45 6.19 9.60 -1.84
C VAL A 45 6.51 10.87 -2.62
N PRO A 46 7.30 11.82 -2.06
CA PRO A 46 7.78 12.96 -2.83
C PRO A 46 8.46 12.44 -4.09
N GLU A 47 7.94 12.82 -5.26
CA GLU A 47 8.62 12.53 -6.51
C GLU A 47 9.98 13.23 -6.42
N GLU A 48 11.07 12.47 -6.53
CA GLU A 48 12.36 13.06 -6.83
C GLU A 48 12.16 13.87 -8.13
N GLU A 49 12.44 15.18 -8.09
CA GLU A 49 12.35 16.03 -9.26
C GLU A 49 12.96 15.30 -10.45
N ASP A 50 12.27 15.25 -11.59
CA ASP A 50 12.73 14.59 -12.82
C ASP A 50 14.17 15.03 -13.11
N LYS A 51 15.14 14.24 -12.66
CA LYS A 51 16.56 14.49 -12.85
C LYS A 51 16.88 14.22 -14.31
N THR A 52 16.73 15.24 -15.14
CA THR A 52 17.13 15.17 -16.54
C THR A 52 18.65 15.25 -16.61
N LEU A 53 19.29 14.23 -17.17
CA LEU A 53 20.71 14.26 -17.44
C LEU A 53 20.97 15.05 -18.75
N PRO A 54 22.07 15.82 -18.81
CA PRO A 54 22.50 16.42 -20.08
C PRO A 54 22.87 15.32 -21.09
N PRO A 55 22.88 15.60 -22.37
CA PRO A 55 23.34 14.63 -23.37
C PRO A 55 24.80 14.25 -23.10
N LEU A 56 25.04 12.93 -22.95
CA LEU A 56 26.35 12.35 -22.63
C LEU A 56 26.77 11.37 -23.71
N GLU A 57 28.06 11.40 -24.07
CA GLU A 57 28.66 10.47 -25.03
C GLU A 57 29.58 9.47 -24.36
N VAL A 58 29.63 8.24 -24.89
CA VAL A 58 30.53 7.20 -24.39
C VAL A 58 31.99 7.63 -24.56
N GLY A 59 32.76 7.61 -23.46
CA GLY A 59 34.17 8.04 -23.46
C GLY A 59 34.36 9.55 -23.28
N GLN A 60 33.30 10.34 -23.13
CA GLN A 60 33.37 11.74 -22.80
C GLN A 60 34.08 11.97 -21.45
N LYS A 61 35.05 12.93 -21.45
CA LYS A 61 35.68 13.34 -20.18
C LYS A 61 34.81 14.36 -19.47
N ILE A 62 34.49 14.07 -18.23
CA ILE A 62 33.69 14.94 -17.37
C ILE A 62 34.61 15.54 -16.30
N THR A 63 34.55 16.84 -16.12
CA THR A 63 35.33 17.55 -15.09
C THR A 63 34.57 17.46 -13.77
N LEU A 64 35.24 16.96 -12.73
CA LEU A 64 34.69 16.96 -11.38
C LEU A 64 34.68 18.40 -10.85
N ALA A 65 33.51 18.94 -10.54
CA ALA A 65 33.34 20.27 -9.96
C ALA A 65 33.41 20.23 -8.42
N GLU A 66 32.65 19.32 -7.83
CA GLU A 66 32.53 19.22 -6.37
C GLU A 66 32.12 17.81 -5.96
N ILE A 67 32.57 17.36 -4.79
CA ILE A 67 32.05 16.16 -4.13
C ILE A 67 31.22 16.62 -2.93
N ARG A 68 29.93 16.32 -2.93
CA ARG A 68 29.04 16.53 -1.82
C ARG A 68 28.75 15.19 -1.16
N ASN A 69 29.12 15.07 0.09
CA ASN A 69 28.78 13.90 0.89
C ASN A 69 27.61 14.26 1.80
N GLU A 70 26.54 13.51 1.68
CA GLU A 70 25.33 13.68 2.49
C GLU A 70 25.04 12.38 3.23
N GLN A 71 24.62 12.51 4.47
CA GLN A 71 24.18 11.36 5.25
C GLN A 71 22.67 11.24 5.09
N HIS A 72 22.22 10.10 4.57
CA HIS A 72 20.81 9.77 4.46
C HIS A 72 20.46 8.61 5.39
N PHE A 73 19.28 8.66 5.96
CA PHE A 73 18.72 7.58 6.75
C PHE A 73 17.51 7.02 6.03
N THR A 74 17.27 5.73 6.21
CA THR A 74 16.04 5.11 5.72
C THR A 74 14.85 5.66 6.50
N GLU A 75 13.83 6.09 5.79
CA GLU A 75 12.56 6.53 6.37
C GLU A 75 11.52 5.38 6.35
N PRO A 76 10.64 5.33 7.35
CA PRO A 76 9.52 4.38 7.30
C PRO A 76 8.57 4.73 6.13
N PRO A 77 7.81 3.74 5.64
CA PRO A 77 6.79 4.01 4.64
C PRO A 77 5.83 5.13 5.09
N PRO A 78 5.38 6.01 4.19
CA PRO A 78 4.45 7.07 4.54
C PRO A 78 3.11 6.48 5.02
N ARG A 79 2.38 7.25 5.84
CA ARG A 79 1.02 6.90 6.22
C ARG A 79 0.12 6.90 5.00
N TYR A 80 -0.84 5.98 4.97
CA TYR A 80 -1.82 5.88 3.89
C TYR A 80 -2.68 7.15 3.77
N THR A 81 -2.93 7.55 2.54
CA THR A 81 -4.05 8.42 2.16
C THR A 81 -5.24 7.54 1.76
N GLU A 82 -6.40 8.13 1.50
CA GLU A 82 -7.55 7.36 0.97
C GLU A 82 -7.19 6.66 -0.35
N ALA A 83 -6.48 7.35 -1.24
CA ALA A 83 -6.10 6.81 -2.54
C ALA A 83 -5.09 5.66 -2.41
N SER A 84 -4.02 5.83 -1.61
CA SER A 84 -3.02 4.78 -1.45
C SER A 84 -3.55 3.58 -0.65
N LEU A 85 -4.49 3.79 0.27
CA LEU A 85 -5.18 2.69 0.96
C LEU A 85 -6.03 1.87 -0.02
N VAL A 86 -6.82 2.52 -0.87
CA VAL A 86 -7.61 1.82 -1.90
C VAL A 86 -6.71 1.02 -2.83
N LYS A 87 -5.60 1.62 -3.31
CA LYS A 87 -4.63 0.93 -4.15
C LYS A 87 -4.07 -0.32 -3.47
N THR A 88 -3.68 -0.22 -2.21
CA THR A 88 -3.17 -1.37 -1.44
C THR A 88 -4.23 -2.45 -1.22
N LEU A 89 -5.48 -2.06 -0.92
CA LEU A 89 -6.59 -3.02 -0.81
C LEU A 89 -6.82 -3.77 -2.12
N GLU A 90 -6.77 -3.06 -3.26
CA GLU A 90 -6.88 -3.65 -4.59
C GLU A 90 -5.71 -4.61 -4.90
N GLU A 91 -4.48 -4.22 -4.57
CA GLU A 91 -3.27 -5.06 -4.75
C GLU A 91 -3.36 -6.36 -3.95
N PHE A 92 -3.94 -6.33 -2.76
CA PHE A 92 -4.17 -7.52 -1.93
C PHE A 92 -5.48 -8.27 -2.24
N GLY A 93 -6.30 -7.80 -3.18
CA GLY A 93 -7.59 -8.41 -3.51
C GLY A 93 -8.65 -8.27 -2.41
N ILE A 94 -8.49 -7.31 -1.50
CA ILE A 94 -9.38 -7.05 -0.37
C ILE A 94 -10.42 -6.00 -0.76
N GLY A 95 -11.69 -6.36 -0.66
CA GLY A 95 -12.81 -5.50 -1.08
C GLY A 95 -12.97 -5.45 -2.60
N ARG A 96 -13.91 -4.64 -3.03
CA ARG A 96 -14.23 -4.41 -4.45
C ARG A 96 -14.54 -2.91 -4.65
N PRO A 97 -14.55 -2.39 -5.88
CA PRO A 97 -14.83 -0.97 -6.12
C PRO A 97 -16.08 -0.43 -5.42
N SER A 98 -17.11 -1.26 -5.27
CA SER A 98 -18.35 -0.90 -4.58
C SER A 98 -18.22 -0.81 -3.04
N THR A 99 -17.17 -1.38 -2.44
CA THR A 99 -17.00 -1.47 -0.97
C THR A 99 -15.90 -0.58 -0.42
N TYR A 100 -14.95 -0.10 -1.22
CA TYR A 100 -13.83 0.70 -0.73
C TYR A 100 -14.27 1.94 0.05
N ALA A 101 -15.25 2.70 -0.49
CA ALA A 101 -15.76 3.89 0.19
C ALA A 101 -16.41 3.56 1.54
N SER A 102 -17.14 2.47 1.64
CA SER A 102 -17.78 2.03 2.89
C SER A 102 -16.77 1.52 3.92
N ILE A 103 -15.68 0.86 3.48
CA ILE A 103 -14.58 0.46 4.35
C ILE A 103 -13.95 1.70 5.00
N ILE A 104 -13.56 2.69 4.20
CA ILE A 104 -12.95 3.94 4.68
C ILE A 104 -13.90 4.68 5.63
N SER A 105 -15.17 4.82 5.24
CA SER A 105 -16.18 5.47 6.09
C SER A 105 -16.34 4.76 7.43
N THR A 106 -16.32 3.43 7.45
CA THR A 106 -16.43 2.64 8.68
C THR A 106 -15.24 2.85 9.60
N LEU A 107 -14.00 2.90 9.06
CA LEU A 107 -12.80 3.16 9.85
C LEU A 107 -12.87 4.51 10.58
N ILE A 108 -13.34 5.55 9.87
CA ILE A 108 -13.48 6.90 10.42
C ILE A 108 -14.66 6.98 11.41
N GLN A 109 -15.83 6.45 11.05
CA GLN A 109 -17.04 6.52 11.90
C GLN A 109 -16.89 5.76 13.21
N ARG A 110 -16.10 4.68 13.21
CA ARG A 110 -15.78 3.93 14.42
C ARG A 110 -14.61 4.50 15.21
N GLU A 111 -14.08 5.63 14.76
CA GLU A 111 -12.92 6.28 15.38
C GLU A 111 -11.69 5.37 15.49
N TYR A 112 -11.53 4.41 14.56
CA TYR A 112 -10.33 3.57 14.52
C TYR A 112 -9.15 4.33 13.93
N VAL A 113 -9.44 5.27 13.03
CA VAL A 113 -8.48 6.17 12.42
C VAL A 113 -9.06 7.59 12.35
N GLU A 114 -8.18 8.56 12.35
CA GLU A 114 -8.48 9.96 12.04
C GLU A 114 -7.67 10.44 10.84
N LEU A 115 -8.16 11.47 10.15
CA LEU A 115 -7.48 12.07 9.00
C LEU A 115 -6.73 13.33 9.44
N GLU A 116 -5.40 13.24 9.45
CA GLU A 116 -4.52 14.39 9.63
C GLU A 116 -3.79 14.69 8.30
N LYS A 117 -3.97 15.90 7.77
CA LYS A 117 -3.37 16.32 6.48
C LYS A 117 -3.60 15.30 5.35
N LYS A 118 -4.81 14.76 5.26
CA LYS A 118 -5.24 13.71 4.30
C LYS A 118 -4.56 12.35 4.48
N ARG A 119 -3.90 12.10 5.61
CA ARG A 119 -3.28 10.82 5.95
C ARG A 119 -3.97 10.18 7.14
N PHE A 120 -4.17 8.89 7.08
CA PHE A 120 -4.76 8.14 8.19
C PHE A 120 -3.78 8.03 9.35
N GLN A 121 -4.24 8.40 10.54
CA GLN A 121 -3.55 8.19 11.80
C GLN A 121 -4.38 7.21 12.65
N PRO A 122 -3.83 6.09 13.11
CA PRO A 122 -4.54 5.19 13.99
C PRO A 122 -4.73 5.85 15.37
N THR A 123 -5.96 5.79 15.87
CA THR A 123 -6.31 6.24 17.22
C THR A 123 -5.93 5.18 18.25
N ASP A 124 -6.01 5.52 19.54
CA ASP A 124 -5.82 4.54 20.61
C ASP A 124 -6.88 3.45 20.57
N ILE A 125 -8.13 3.80 20.25
CA ILE A 125 -9.21 2.82 20.07
C ILE A 125 -8.87 1.87 18.91
N GLY A 126 -8.42 2.41 17.78
CA GLY A 126 -8.01 1.59 16.64
C GLY A 126 -6.87 0.63 16.97
N ARG A 127 -5.88 1.08 17.74
CA ARG A 127 -4.76 0.23 18.19
C ARG A 127 -5.23 -0.90 19.09
N ILE A 128 -6.08 -0.60 20.07
CA ILE A 128 -6.66 -1.61 20.99
C ILE A 128 -7.44 -2.65 20.20
N VAL A 129 -8.34 -2.22 19.32
CA VAL A 129 -9.16 -3.12 18.51
C VAL A 129 -8.28 -3.98 17.60
N ASN A 130 -7.28 -3.38 16.94
CA ASN A 130 -6.36 -4.12 16.09
C ASN A 130 -5.58 -5.18 16.87
N THR A 131 -5.03 -4.83 18.03
CA THR A 131 -4.30 -5.77 18.89
C THR A 131 -5.20 -6.92 19.36
N PHE A 132 -6.42 -6.60 19.79
CA PHE A 132 -7.40 -7.60 20.19
C PHE A 132 -7.75 -8.57 19.05
N LEU A 133 -8.07 -8.05 17.87
CA LEU A 133 -8.41 -8.86 16.71
C LEU A 133 -7.24 -9.73 16.25
N THR A 134 -6.03 -9.17 16.21
CA THR A 134 -4.83 -9.92 15.81
C THR A 134 -4.51 -11.06 16.79
N ASN A 135 -4.72 -10.86 18.10
CA ASN A 135 -4.44 -11.87 19.11
C ASN A 135 -5.50 -12.98 19.17
N HIS A 136 -6.77 -12.64 18.95
CA HIS A 136 -7.88 -13.56 19.18
C HIS A 136 -8.58 -14.05 17.91
N PHE A 137 -8.42 -13.34 16.79
CA PHE A 137 -9.08 -13.60 15.52
C PHE A 137 -8.09 -13.57 14.35
N SER A 138 -6.84 -13.96 14.57
CA SER A 138 -5.75 -13.88 13.60
C SER A 138 -6.11 -14.45 12.22
N SER A 139 -6.80 -15.60 12.19
CA SER A 139 -7.23 -16.26 10.95
C SER A 139 -8.24 -15.44 10.12
N TYR A 140 -8.97 -14.50 10.76
CA TYR A 140 -10.01 -13.69 10.11
C TYR A 140 -9.52 -12.28 9.74
N VAL A 141 -8.44 -11.80 10.35
CA VAL A 141 -7.80 -10.51 10.02
C VAL A 141 -6.61 -10.67 9.08
N ASP A 142 -6.36 -11.89 8.62
CA ASP A 142 -5.36 -12.19 7.61
C ASP A 142 -5.78 -11.64 6.23
N TYR A 143 -4.84 -11.05 5.51
CA TYR A 143 -5.08 -10.52 4.17
C TYR A 143 -5.49 -11.61 3.17
N GLU A 144 -4.82 -12.77 3.23
CA GLU A 144 -5.12 -13.91 2.35
C GLU A 144 -6.51 -14.49 2.61
N PHE A 145 -6.96 -14.49 3.87
CA PHE A 145 -8.30 -14.94 4.22
C PHE A 145 -9.37 -14.08 3.56
N THR A 146 -9.24 -12.75 3.70
CA THR A 146 -10.21 -11.82 3.12
C THR A 146 -10.20 -11.88 1.59
N ALA A 147 -9.02 -11.88 0.97
CA ALA A 147 -8.88 -11.99 -0.48
C ALA A 147 -9.51 -13.28 -1.02
N ARG A 148 -9.24 -14.42 -0.39
CA ARG A 148 -9.82 -15.71 -0.77
C ARG A 148 -11.34 -15.73 -0.63
N LEU A 149 -11.89 -15.17 0.44
CA LEU A 149 -13.35 -15.10 0.62
C LEU A 149 -14.01 -14.23 -0.45
N GLU A 150 -13.40 -13.12 -0.84
CA GLU A 150 -13.87 -12.27 -1.94
C GLU A 150 -13.86 -13.03 -3.27
N ASP A 151 -12.81 -13.79 -3.57
CA ASP A 151 -12.71 -14.60 -4.79
C ASP A 151 -13.75 -15.74 -4.81
N GLU A 152 -14.01 -16.34 -3.66
CA GLU A 152 -15.06 -17.36 -3.51
C GLU A 152 -16.46 -16.79 -3.71
N LEU A 153 -16.73 -15.57 -3.22
CA LEU A 153 -17.97 -14.85 -3.47
C LEU A 153 -18.13 -14.46 -4.95
N ASP A 154 -17.04 -14.08 -5.59
CA ASP A 154 -17.04 -13.84 -7.04
C ASP A 154 -17.37 -15.12 -7.83
N ALA A 155 -16.85 -16.29 -7.42
CA ALA A 155 -17.20 -17.58 -8.00
C ALA A 155 -18.69 -17.91 -7.82
N VAL A 156 -19.27 -17.58 -6.66
CA VAL A 156 -20.72 -17.68 -6.46
C VAL A 156 -21.49 -16.78 -7.43
N SER A 157 -21.05 -15.54 -7.62
CA SER A 157 -21.70 -14.59 -8.53
C SER A 157 -21.68 -15.06 -9.99
N ARG A 158 -20.66 -15.82 -10.38
CA ARG A 158 -20.56 -16.46 -11.71
C ARG A 158 -21.31 -17.80 -11.84
N GLY A 159 -21.94 -18.29 -10.74
CA GLY A 159 -22.62 -19.57 -10.71
C GLY A 159 -21.70 -20.81 -10.68
N GLU A 160 -20.42 -20.63 -10.36
CA GLU A 160 -19.41 -21.68 -10.30
C GLU A 160 -19.42 -22.41 -8.94
N ARG A 161 -19.99 -21.78 -7.92
CA ARG A 161 -20.07 -22.31 -6.55
C ARG A 161 -21.40 -21.96 -5.89
N GLU A 162 -21.87 -22.88 -5.03
CA GLU A 162 -23.06 -22.68 -4.22
C GLU A 162 -22.75 -21.82 -2.98
N TRP A 163 -23.59 -20.83 -2.69
CA TRP A 163 -23.35 -19.88 -1.60
C TRP A 163 -23.62 -20.46 -0.20
N ILE A 164 -24.58 -21.42 -0.08
CA ILE A 164 -24.93 -22.00 1.23
C ILE A 164 -23.77 -22.78 1.85
N PRO A 165 -23.10 -23.71 1.14
CA PRO A 165 -21.92 -24.37 1.68
C PRO A 165 -20.80 -23.39 2.05
N LEU A 166 -20.53 -22.42 1.19
CA LEU A 166 -19.51 -21.39 1.44
C LEU A 166 -19.76 -20.64 2.75
N LEU A 167 -20.97 -20.14 2.95
CA LEU A 167 -21.32 -19.43 4.18
C LEU A 167 -21.30 -20.33 5.42
N ARG A 168 -21.64 -21.61 5.28
CA ARG A 168 -21.58 -22.58 6.37
C ARG A 168 -20.13 -22.83 6.79
N ASP A 169 -19.25 -23.07 5.83
CA ASP A 169 -17.82 -23.29 6.03
C ASP A 169 -17.15 -22.12 6.75
N PHE A 170 -17.62 -20.91 6.50
CA PHE A 170 -17.19 -19.71 7.22
C PHE A 170 -17.84 -19.62 8.61
N TRP A 171 -19.16 -19.80 8.70
CA TRP A 171 -19.94 -19.49 9.90
C TRP A 171 -19.67 -20.42 11.08
N GLU A 172 -19.55 -21.72 10.83
CA GLU A 172 -19.36 -22.72 11.89
C GLU A 172 -18.07 -22.47 12.71
N PRO A 173 -16.88 -22.37 12.10
CA PRO A 173 -15.65 -22.08 12.85
C PRO A 173 -15.62 -20.67 13.42
N PHE A 174 -16.19 -19.68 12.73
CA PHE A 174 -16.28 -18.31 13.22
C PHE A 174 -17.11 -18.23 14.49
N THR A 175 -18.31 -18.83 14.50
CA THR A 175 -19.19 -18.81 15.67
C THR A 175 -18.58 -19.56 16.86
N ALA A 176 -17.87 -20.67 16.60
CA ALA A 176 -17.16 -21.40 17.64
C ALA A 176 -16.04 -20.53 18.27
N THR A 177 -15.29 -19.81 17.43
CA THR A 177 -14.26 -18.87 17.90
C THR A 177 -14.85 -17.73 18.73
N VAL A 178 -15.96 -17.14 18.27
CA VAL A 178 -16.65 -16.06 19.04
C VAL A 178 -17.07 -16.55 20.40
N LYS A 179 -17.73 -17.71 20.50
CA LYS A 179 -18.15 -18.29 21.79
C LYS A 179 -16.97 -18.57 22.72
N ASP A 180 -15.89 -19.15 22.20
CA ASP A 180 -14.68 -19.38 22.99
C ASP A 180 -14.12 -18.07 23.55
N LYS A 181 -14.08 -17.00 22.76
CA LYS A 181 -13.55 -15.71 23.20
C LYS A 181 -14.51 -14.98 24.16
N GLU A 182 -15.81 -15.12 24.00
CA GLU A 182 -16.80 -14.59 24.95
C GLU A 182 -16.69 -15.24 26.34
N GLU A 183 -16.36 -16.54 26.42
CA GLU A 183 -16.20 -17.26 27.63
C GLU A 183 -14.85 -17.08 28.30
N ASN A 184 -13.77 -17.01 27.53
CA ASN A 184 -12.39 -17.11 28.01
C ASN A 184 -11.62 -15.80 28.06
N VAL A 185 -12.04 -14.75 27.32
CA VAL A 185 -11.34 -13.46 27.32
C VAL A 185 -11.94 -12.52 28.38
N SER A 186 -11.12 -12.11 29.34
CA SER A 186 -11.54 -11.17 30.38
C SER A 186 -11.54 -9.71 29.84
N ARG A 187 -12.44 -8.86 30.44
CA ARG A 187 -12.40 -7.41 30.15
C ARG A 187 -11.07 -6.74 30.49
N GLN A 188 -10.27 -7.33 31.37
CA GLN A 188 -8.96 -6.82 31.74
C GLN A 188 -7.93 -7.06 30.64
N GLU A 189 -7.98 -8.18 29.93
CA GLU A 189 -7.12 -8.47 28.78
C GLU A 189 -7.40 -7.51 27.60
N ALA A 190 -8.67 -7.21 27.35
CA ALA A 190 -9.04 -6.21 26.35
C ALA A 190 -8.52 -4.80 26.70
N ASN A 191 -8.32 -4.48 27.98
CA ASN A 191 -7.78 -3.21 28.45
C ASN A 191 -6.24 -3.17 28.51
N GLN A 192 -5.56 -4.32 28.64
CA GLN A 192 -4.08 -4.42 28.61
C GLN A 192 -3.49 -4.16 27.20
N ALA A 193 -4.27 -4.22 26.16
CA ALA A 193 -3.87 -3.75 24.83
C ALA A 193 -3.62 -2.22 24.77
N ARG A 194 -3.66 -1.53 25.91
CA ARG A 194 -3.53 -0.07 26.07
C ARG A 194 -2.11 0.39 26.38
N GLU A 195 -1.21 -0.52 26.74
CA GLU A 195 0.23 -0.28 27.01
C GLU A 195 1.09 -0.73 25.82
#